data_463d92f82207f216bed3979c058ad259
#
_entry.id   463d92f82207f216bed3979c058ad259
#
_cell.length_a   1.000
_cell.length_b   1.000
_cell.length_c   1.000
_cell.angle_alpha   90.00
_cell.angle_beta   90.00
_cell.angle_gamma   90.00
#
_symmetry.space_group_name_H-M   'P 1'
#
loop_
_entity.id
_entity.type
_entity.pdbx_description
1 polymer ?
#
loop_
_entity_poly.entity_id
_entity_poly.type
_entity_poly.pdbx_seq_one_letter_code
_entity_poly.pdbx_strand_id
1 'polypeptide(L)'
;VKDLISYLATIENPQADEYLLRILNTPPRGISELTSHLAIDWSREHGNSVWAALQDGETPAALSTRARNSVQAFNELIAKYIDLFQDKETDFGDILEQLIEETGFSEYVTRLCKTEAEIQKRLVSIGDVKASLRNFWQPGKTLRDYLAQVTLDKEDNDDDVENKPGVCLITMHAAKGLEFPVVYLVGLEEGILPHKRSLEDGNCDEERRLLYVGITRAQEKLMLTYCATRLRYG
;
A
#
# COMPACT_ATOMS: atom_id res chain seq x y z
N VAL A 1 -1.39 4.68 -5.16
CA VAL A 1 -0.10 4.96 -4.51
C VAL A 1 0.58 3.68 -4.04
N LYS A 2 -0.04 2.89 -3.13
CA LYS A 2 0.60 1.67 -2.58
C LYS A 2 1.14 0.72 -3.66
N ASP A 3 0.40 0.51 -4.76
CA ASP A 3 0.84 -0.38 -5.83
C ASP A 3 2.03 0.20 -6.62
N LEU A 4 2.11 1.52 -6.83
CA LEU A 4 3.28 2.16 -7.44
C LEU A 4 4.51 2.04 -6.54
N ILE A 5 4.37 2.26 -5.24
CA ILE A 5 5.47 2.05 -4.29
C ILE A 5 5.89 0.57 -4.29
N SER A 6 4.95 -0.38 -4.42
CA SER A 6 5.28 -1.80 -4.54
C SER A 6 6.03 -2.13 -5.84
N TYR A 7 5.71 -1.46 -6.96
CA TYR A 7 6.53 -1.56 -8.19
C TYR A 7 7.96 -1.10 -7.94
N LEU A 8 8.13 0.09 -7.37
CA LEU A 8 9.45 0.63 -7.06
C LEU A 8 10.22 -0.27 -6.08
N ALA A 9 9.55 -0.78 -5.04
CA ALA A 9 10.15 -1.69 -4.08
C ALA A 9 10.56 -3.04 -4.70
N THR A 10 9.75 -3.57 -5.63
CA THR A 10 10.09 -4.80 -6.37
C THR A 10 11.25 -4.56 -7.34
N ILE A 11 11.33 -3.42 -7.99
CA ILE A 11 12.43 -3.05 -8.87
C ILE A 11 13.73 -2.91 -8.08
N GLU A 12 13.70 -2.31 -6.88
CA GLU A 12 14.86 -2.21 -6.00
C GLU A 12 15.28 -3.58 -5.45
N ASN A 13 14.30 -4.40 -5.04
CA ASN A 13 14.56 -5.73 -4.50
C ASN A 13 13.48 -6.73 -4.94
N PRO A 14 13.66 -7.44 -6.07
CA PRO A 14 12.71 -8.44 -6.55
C PRO A 14 12.46 -9.61 -5.60
N GLN A 15 13.36 -9.83 -4.63
CA GLN A 15 13.24 -10.91 -3.66
C GLN A 15 12.32 -10.56 -2.47
N ALA A 16 11.81 -9.34 -2.40
CA ALA A 16 10.84 -8.92 -1.41
C ALA A 16 9.42 -9.36 -1.82
N ASP A 17 9.06 -10.58 -1.47
CA ASP A 17 7.84 -11.27 -1.91
C ASP A 17 6.55 -10.48 -1.64
N GLU A 18 6.48 -9.70 -0.56
CA GLU A 18 5.31 -8.87 -0.22
C GLU A 18 4.97 -7.88 -1.33
N TYR A 19 5.97 -7.16 -1.83
CA TYR A 19 5.78 -6.16 -2.89
C TYR A 19 5.56 -6.80 -4.24
N LEU A 20 6.32 -7.86 -4.55
CA LEU A 20 6.20 -8.63 -5.78
C LEU A 20 4.80 -9.21 -5.95
N LEU A 21 4.29 -9.93 -4.96
CA LEU A 21 2.97 -10.56 -5.00
C LEU A 21 1.85 -9.52 -5.17
N ARG A 22 2.02 -8.34 -4.61
CA ARG A 22 1.05 -7.26 -4.76
C ARG A 22 0.91 -6.76 -6.20
N ILE A 23 2.00 -6.71 -6.95
CA ILE A 23 2.03 -6.17 -8.32
C ILE A 23 1.98 -7.25 -9.40
N LEU A 24 2.15 -8.50 -9.07
CA LEU A 24 2.28 -9.61 -10.01
C LEU A 24 1.17 -9.64 -11.07
N ASN A 25 -0.06 -9.32 -10.68
CA ASN A 25 -1.21 -9.18 -11.57
C ASN A 25 -1.91 -7.82 -11.46
N THR A 26 -1.17 -6.76 -11.12
CA THR A 26 -1.70 -5.39 -10.99
C THR A 26 -0.86 -4.42 -11.84
N PRO A 27 -1.39 -3.85 -12.92
CA PRO A 27 -2.67 -4.15 -13.60
C PRO A 27 -2.82 -5.61 -14.06
N PRO A 28 -4.06 -6.10 -14.30
CA PRO A 28 -4.30 -7.47 -14.74
C PRO A 28 -3.56 -7.79 -16.05
N ARG A 29 -2.73 -8.85 -16.02
CA ARG A 29 -1.90 -9.26 -17.16
C ARG A 29 -1.98 -10.76 -17.47
N GLY A 30 -3.01 -11.43 -16.92
CA GLY A 30 -3.24 -12.86 -17.18
C GLY A 30 -2.46 -13.80 -16.25
N ILE A 31 -1.88 -13.28 -15.18
CA ILE A 31 -1.29 -14.06 -14.10
C ILE A 31 -2.39 -14.35 -13.07
N SER A 32 -2.79 -15.62 -12.97
CA SER A 32 -3.88 -16.04 -12.09
C SER A 32 -3.42 -16.27 -10.66
N GLU A 33 -4.38 -16.34 -9.72
CA GLU A 33 -4.10 -16.77 -8.34
C GLU A 33 -3.42 -18.14 -8.28
N LEU A 34 -3.81 -19.08 -9.16
CA LEU A 34 -3.15 -20.38 -9.25
C LEU A 34 -1.64 -20.23 -9.56
N THR A 35 -1.28 -19.34 -10.48
CA THR A 35 0.13 -19.06 -10.78
C THR A 35 0.86 -18.53 -9.56
N SER A 36 0.24 -17.61 -8.83
CA SER A 36 0.82 -17.06 -7.59
C SER A 36 1.00 -18.13 -6.52
N HIS A 37 0.01 -19.02 -6.34
CA HIS A 37 0.09 -20.14 -5.40
C HIS A 37 1.21 -21.12 -5.76
N LEU A 38 1.33 -21.52 -7.02
CA LEU A 38 2.43 -22.40 -7.47
C LEU A 38 3.81 -21.78 -7.19
N ALA A 39 3.98 -20.50 -7.45
CA ALA A 39 5.23 -19.80 -7.17
C ALA A 39 5.53 -19.69 -5.67
N ILE A 40 4.51 -19.47 -4.84
CA ILE A 40 4.64 -19.43 -3.38
C ILE A 40 4.99 -20.83 -2.83
N ASP A 41 4.35 -21.88 -3.31
CA ASP A 41 4.60 -23.25 -2.86
C ASP A 41 6.03 -23.68 -3.23
N TRP A 42 6.45 -23.41 -4.46
CA TRP A 42 7.84 -23.66 -4.90
C TRP A 42 8.84 -22.88 -4.01
N SER A 43 8.56 -21.61 -3.75
CA SER A 43 9.39 -20.73 -2.89
C SER A 43 9.58 -21.34 -1.50
N ARG A 44 8.51 -21.85 -0.89
CA ARG A 44 8.55 -22.50 0.43
C ARG A 44 9.34 -23.81 0.42
N GLU A 45 9.13 -24.65 -0.60
CA GLU A 45 9.78 -25.92 -0.74
C GLU A 45 11.29 -25.79 -0.92
N HIS A 46 11.72 -24.78 -1.67
CA HIS A 46 13.13 -24.54 -1.99
C HIS A 46 13.83 -23.52 -1.08
N GLY A 47 13.11 -22.91 -0.15
CA GLY A 47 13.64 -21.88 0.76
C GLY A 47 14.18 -20.66 0.01
N ASN A 48 13.51 -20.28 -1.09
CA ASN A 48 13.91 -19.20 -1.98
C ASN A 48 12.78 -18.17 -2.15
N SER A 49 12.98 -17.09 -2.88
CA SER A 49 11.96 -16.07 -3.13
C SER A 49 10.94 -16.49 -4.19
N VAL A 50 9.76 -15.86 -4.19
CA VAL A 50 8.76 -16.01 -5.27
C VAL A 50 9.33 -15.53 -6.61
N TRP A 51 10.20 -14.52 -6.61
CA TRP A 51 10.90 -14.07 -7.81
C TRP A 51 11.75 -15.18 -8.43
N ALA A 52 12.51 -15.91 -7.61
CA ALA A 52 13.27 -17.05 -8.07
C ALA A 52 12.37 -18.15 -8.66
N ALA A 53 11.23 -18.43 -8.02
CA ALA A 53 10.24 -19.38 -8.51
C ALA A 53 9.69 -19.00 -9.90
N LEU A 54 9.47 -17.71 -10.17
CA LEU A 54 8.97 -17.23 -11.46
C LEU A 54 10.03 -17.30 -12.58
N GLN A 55 11.30 -17.42 -12.21
CA GLN A 55 12.43 -17.57 -13.15
C GLN A 55 12.87 -19.03 -13.30
N ASP A 56 12.56 -19.89 -12.32
CA ASP A 56 12.87 -21.29 -12.37
C ASP A 56 12.09 -22.01 -13.48
N GLY A 57 12.70 -23.03 -14.08
CA GLY A 57 12.06 -23.78 -15.16
C GLY A 57 10.88 -24.64 -14.72
N GLU A 58 10.78 -25.05 -13.45
CA GLU A 58 9.74 -25.93 -12.94
C GLU A 58 8.40 -25.20 -12.79
N THR A 59 8.37 -24.04 -12.13
CA THR A 59 7.14 -23.25 -11.97
C THR A 59 6.56 -22.82 -13.32
N PRO A 60 7.29 -22.18 -14.22
CA PRO A 60 6.80 -21.90 -15.56
C PRO A 60 6.40 -23.15 -16.35
N ALA A 61 7.08 -24.29 -16.19
CA ALA A 61 6.74 -25.52 -16.89
C ALA A 61 5.37 -26.08 -16.45
N ALA A 62 4.98 -25.91 -15.20
CA ALA A 62 3.68 -26.32 -14.66
C ALA A 62 2.52 -25.44 -15.16
N LEU A 63 2.81 -24.25 -15.74
CA LEU A 63 1.81 -23.29 -16.20
C LEU A 63 1.34 -23.59 -17.63
N SER A 64 0.12 -23.14 -17.96
CA SER A 64 -0.33 -23.08 -19.35
C SER A 64 0.59 -22.16 -20.18
N THR A 65 0.66 -22.37 -21.49
CA THR A 65 1.46 -21.52 -22.39
C THR A 65 1.14 -20.03 -22.24
N ARG A 66 -0.16 -19.69 -22.09
CA ARG A 66 -0.59 -18.29 -21.89
C ARG A 66 -0.07 -17.71 -20.57
N ALA A 67 -0.20 -18.45 -19.48
CA ALA A 67 0.26 -18.01 -18.17
C ALA A 67 1.80 -17.88 -18.13
N ARG A 68 2.50 -18.80 -18.79
CA ARG A 68 3.96 -18.75 -18.94
C ARG A 68 4.42 -17.49 -19.67
N ASN A 69 3.79 -17.17 -20.82
CA ASN A 69 4.10 -15.95 -21.54
C ASN A 69 3.84 -14.69 -20.71
N SER A 70 2.77 -14.69 -19.91
CA SER A 70 2.46 -13.57 -19.01
C SER A 70 3.51 -13.42 -17.90
N VAL A 71 3.99 -14.51 -17.32
CA VAL A 71 5.07 -14.50 -16.32
C VAL A 71 6.38 -14.03 -16.96
N GLN A 72 6.70 -14.53 -18.15
CA GLN A 72 7.92 -14.11 -18.87
C GLN A 72 7.88 -12.60 -19.15
N ALA A 73 6.78 -12.09 -19.70
CA ALA A 73 6.63 -10.66 -19.98
C ALA A 73 6.74 -9.79 -18.69
N PHE A 74 6.23 -10.30 -17.57
CA PHE A 74 6.39 -9.61 -16.28
C PHE A 74 7.85 -9.62 -15.82
N ASN A 75 8.56 -10.75 -15.94
CA ASN A 75 9.97 -10.83 -15.58
C ASN A 75 10.83 -9.89 -16.44
N GLU A 76 10.57 -9.84 -17.74
CA GLU A 76 11.25 -8.92 -18.68
C GLU A 76 10.97 -7.46 -18.33
N LEU A 77 9.72 -7.12 -17.98
CA LEU A 77 9.35 -5.79 -17.52
C LEU A 77 10.16 -5.39 -16.28
N ILE A 78 10.17 -6.21 -15.25
CA ILE A 78 10.89 -5.89 -14.00
C ILE A 78 12.39 -5.76 -14.25
N ALA A 79 12.99 -6.70 -15.01
CA ALA A 79 14.41 -6.66 -15.36
C ALA A 79 14.78 -5.35 -16.09
N LYS A 80 13.97 -4.94 -17.09
CA LYS A 80 14.15 -3.69 -17.83
C LYS A 80 14.19 -2.48 -16.88
N TYR A 81 13.25 -2.40 -15.92
CA TYR A 81 13.20 -1.26 -15.01
C TYR A 81 14.26 -1.32 -13.91
N ILE A 82 14.75 -2.49 -13.52
CA ILE A 82 15.95 -2.60 -12.69
C ILE A 82 17.14 -1.92 -13.39
N ASP A 83 17.37 -2.22 -14.66
CA ASP A 83 18.46 -1.61 -15.44
C ASP A 83 18.28 -0.10 -15.59
N LEU A 84 17.05 0.37 -15.89
CA LEU A 84 16.76 1.80 -16.05
C LEU A 84 16.98 2.59 -14.76
N PHE A 85 16.57 2.08 -13.59
CA PHE A 85 16.79 2.75 -12.31
C PHE A 85 18.26 2.69 -11.83
N GLN A 86 19.10 1.85 -12.43
CA GLN A 86 20.54 1.85 -12.22
C GLN A 86 21.26 2.89 -13.07
N ASP A 87 20.64 3.37 -14.14
CA ASP A 87 21.17 4.47 -14.95
C ASP A 87 21.20 5.76 -14.12
N LYS A 88 22.38 6.36 -14.03
CA LYS A 88 22.62 7.57 -13.20
C LYS A 88 22.29 8.87 -13.91
N GLU A 89 21.97 8.82 -15.20
CA GLU A 89 21.71 10.00 -16.02
C GLU A 89 20.23 10.31 -16.18
N THR A 90 19.36 9.29 -16.04
CA THR A 90 17.92 9.45 -16.27
C THR A 90 17.17 9.79 -14.99
N ASP A 91 16.28 10.79 -15.05
CA ASP A 91 15.42 11.21 -13.94
C ASP A 91 14.46 10.10 -13.54
N PHE A 92 14.38 9.81 -12.24
CA PHE A 92 13.52 8.75 -11.71
C PHE A 92 12.03 8.98 -11.97
N GLY A 93 11.60 10.24 -12.04
CA GLY A 93 10.22 10.59 -12.38
C GLY A 93 9.89 10.24 -13.84
N ASP A 94 10.84 10.41 -14.75
CA ASP A 94 10.67 10.04 -16.17
C ASP A 94 10.65 8.53 -16.34
N ILE A 95 11.49 7.78 -15.61
CA ILE A 95 11.45 6.31 -15.59
C ILE A 95 10.10 5.81 -15.05
N LEU A 96 9.59 6.41 -13.97
CA LEU A 96 8.27 6.04 -13.43
C LEU A 96 7.15 6.38 -14.41
N GLU A 97 7.22 7.49 -15.13
CA GLU A 97 6.25 7.85 -16.17
C GLU A 97 6.19 6.78 -17.25
N GLN A 98 7.35 6.37 -17.75
CA GLN A 98 7.45 5.28 -18.74
C GLN A 98 6.88 3.96 -18.20
N LEU A 99 7.12 3.61 -16.94
CA LEU A 99 6.56 2.42 -16.30
C LEU A 99 5.02 2.48 -16.24
N ILE A 100 4.46 3.63 -15.86
CA ILE A 100 3.02 3.85 -15.78
C ILE A 100 2.36 3.70 -17.16
N GLU A 101 2.96 4.27 -18.20
CA GLU A 101 2.48 4.17 -19.58
C GLU A 101 2.56 2.73 -20.10
N GLU A 102 3.71 2.07 -19.97
CA GLU A 102 3.94 0.73 -20.48
C GLU A 102 3.05 -0.32 -19.81
N THR A 103 2.77 -0.15 -18.51
CA THR A 103 1.87 -1.05 -17.77
C THR A 103 0.38 -0.73 -17.95
N GLY A 104 0.03 0.43 -18.52
CA GLY A 104 -1.35 0.92 -18.58
C GLY A 104 -1.94 1.19 -17.19
N PHE A 105 -1.09 1.58 -16.23
CA PHE A 105 -1.49 1.71 -14.83
C PHE A 105 -2.53 2.83 -14.61
N SER A 106 -2.44 3.93 -15.34
CA SER A 106 -3.40 5.04 -15.25
C SER A 106 -4.79 4.62 -15.71
N GLU A 107 -4.89 3.92 -16.85
CA GLU A 107 -6.14 3.39 -17.37
C GLU A 107 -6.75 2.33 -16.46
N TYR A 108 -5.91 1.47 -15.89
CA TYR A 108 -6.34 0.49 -14.89
C TYR A 108 -6.98 1.15 -13.67
N VAL A 109 -6.30 2.14 -13.11
CA VAL A 109 -6.80 2.87 -11.92
C VAL A 109 -8.09 3.61 -12.22
N THR A 110 -8.21 4.22 -13.41
CA THR A 110 -9.43 4.91 -13.87
C THR A 110 -10.62 3.95 -13.97
N ARG A 111 -10.41 2.73 -14.49
CA ARG A 111 -11.48 1.71 -14.59
C ARG A 111 -12.00 1.21 -13.24
N LEU A 112 -11.22 1.32 -12.17
CA LEU A 112 -11.62 0.92 -10.82
C LEU A 112 -12.48 1.97 -10.10
N CYS A 113 -12.50 3.20 -10.60
CA CYS A 113 -13.25 4.31 -10.00
C CYS A 113 -14.69 4.34 -10.48
N LYS A 114 -15.57 4.75 -9.60
CA LYS A 114 -17.02 4.86 -9.91
C LYS A 114 -17.43 6.29 -10.25
N THR A 115 -16.65 7.29 -9.85
CA THR A 115 -16.97 8.71 -10.03
C THR A 115 -15.77 9.46 -10.61
N GLU A 116 -16.06 10.55 -11.33
CA GLU A 116 -15.02 11.44 -11.86
C GLU A 116 -14.15 12.04 -10.77
N ALA A 117 -14.72 12.36 -9.62
CA ALA A 117 -13.98 12.87 -8.46
C ALA A 117 -12.96 11.86 -7.92
N GLU A 118 -13.29 10.56 -7.90
CA GLU A 118 -12.35 9.49 -7.54
C GLU A 118 -11.25 9.35 -8.58
N ILE A 119 -11.57 9.45 -9.87
CA ILE A 119 -10.58 9.40 -10.96
C ILE A 119 -9.56 10.51 -10.75
N GLN A 120 -10.02 11.76 -10.64
CA GLN A 120 -9.16 12.93 -10.47
C GLN A 120 -8.28 12.79 -9.22
N LYS A 121 -8.84 12.39 -8.08
CA LYS A 121 -8.07 12.17 -6.85
C LYS A 121 -6.96 11.13 -7.03
N ARG A 122 -7.22 10.04 -7.74
CA ARG A 122 -6.22 9.00 -7.98
C ARG A 122 -5.15 9.43 -8.97
N LEU A 123 -5.52 10.14 -10.04
CA LEU A 123 -4.56 10.68 -11.01
C LEU A 123 -3.65 11.73 -10.35
N VAL A 124 -4.19 12.60 -9.50
CA VAL A 124 -3.39 13.53 -8.68
C VAL A 124 -2.40 12.75 -7.82
N SER A 125 -2.85 11.72 -7.11
CA SER A 125 -1.95 10.90 -6.27
C SER A 125 -0.85 10.17 -7.07
N ILE A 126 -1.09 9.80 -8.32
CA ILE A 126 -0.07 9.26 -9.22
C ILE A 126 0.93 10.38 -9.57
N GLY A 127 0.43 11.57 -9.90
CA GLY A 127 1.25 12.76 -10.16
C GLY A 127 2.13 13.15 -8.97
N ASP A 128 1.61 13.06 -7.75
CA ASP A 128 2.35 13.34 -6.53
C ASP A 128 3.54 12.38 -6.36
N VAL A 129 3.38 11.08 -6.62
CA VAL A 129 4.49 10.11 -6.57
C VAL A 129 5.55 10.41 -7.63
N LYS A 130 5.14 10.76 -8.86
CA LYS A 130 6.07 11.17 -9.93
C LYS A 130 6.86 12.42 -9.53
N ALA A 131 6.16 13.44 -9.04
CA ALA A 131 6.78 14.70 -8.60
C ALA A 131 7.74 14.47 -7.44
N SER A 132 7.37 13.61 -6.48
CA SER A 132 8.22 13.23 -5.35
C SER A 132 9.52 12.58 -5.82
N LEU A 133 9.45 11.61 -6.75
CA LEU A 133 10.64 10.95 -7.32
C LEU A 133 11.51 11.94 -8.10
N ARG A 134 10.91 12.80 -8.92
CA ARG A 134 11.64 13.83 -9.69
C ARG A 134 12.33 14.81 -8.76
N ASN A 135 11.69 15.27 -7.71
CA ASN A 135 12.29 16.18 -6.72
C ASN A 135 13.39 15.49 -5.88
N PHE A 136 13.27 14.19 -5.67
CA PHE A 136 14.27 13.42 -4.93
C PHE A 136 15.52 13.15 -5.77
N TRP A 137 15.35 12.97 -7.09
CA TRP A 137 16.45 12.60 -7.98
C TRP A 137 17.57 13.62 -7.98
N GLN A 138 18.77 13.16 -7.75
CA GLN A 138 20.04 13.91 -7.83
C GLN A 138 21.16 12.93 -8.20
N PRO A 139 22.24 13.38 -8.85
CA PRO A 139 23.39 12.52 -9.14
C PRO A 139 23.92 11.83 -7.88
N GLY A 140 23.99 10.50 -7.91
CA GLY A 140 24.48 9.66 -6.80
C GLY A 140 23.39 9.17 -5.84
N LYS A 141 22.15 9.61 -5.95
CA LYS A 141 21.00 9.04 -5.23
C LYS A 141 20.53 7.75 -5.90
N THR A 142 20.02 6.81 -5.10
CA THR A 142 19.51 5.52 -5.55
C THR A 142 18.01 5.40 -5.28
N LEU A 143 17.36 4.45 -5.95
CA LEU A 143 15.96 4.12 -5.68
C LEU A 143 15.76 3.64 -4.22
N ARG A 144 16.76 2.95 -3.66
CA ARG A 144 16.80 2.54 -2.26
C ARG A 144 16.73 3.73 -1.31
N ASP A 145 17.49 4.79 -1.57
CA ASP A 145 17.47 6.00 -0.75
C ASP A 145 16.10 6.67 -0.76
N TYR A 146 15.45 6.70 -1.93
CA TYR A 146 14.07 7.21 -2.04
C TYR A 146 13.08 6.39 -1.22
N LEU A 147 13.10 5.07 -1.35
CA LEU A 147 12.20 4.19 -0.61
C LEU A 147 12.43 4.27 0.91
N ALA A 148 13.69 4.39 1.34
CA ALA A 148 14.02 4.61 2.75
C ALA A 148 13.43 5.93 3.25
N GLN A 149 13.56 7.02 2.49
CA GLN A 149 12.97 8.31 2.84
C GLN A 149 11.43 8.23 2.93
N VAL A 150 10.77 7.62 1.95
CA VAL A 150 9.30 7.45 1.96
C VAL A 150 8.82 6.64 3.17
N THR A 151 9.64 5.71 3.66
CA THR A 151 9.32 4.93 4.85
C THR A 151 9.48 5.76 6.12
N LEU A 152 10.57 6.52 6.24
CA LEU A 152 10.82 7.44 7.35
C LEU A 152 9.77 8.57 7.40
N ASP A 153 9.41 9.17 6.26
CA ASP A 153 8.36 10.19 6.18
C ASP A 153 6.98 9.68 6.64
N LYS A 154 6.73 8.37 6.57
CA LYS A 154 5.53 7.75 7.14
C LYS A 154 5.63 7.59 8.66
N GLU A 155 6.77 7.18 9.16
CA GLU A 155 7.05 7.06 10.59
C GLU A 155 7.07 8.44 11.25
N ASP A 156 7.74 9.42 10.63
CA ASP A 156 7.78 10.81 11.12
C ASP A 156 6.39 11.49 11.08
N ASN A 157 5.52 11.14 10.13
CA ASN A 157 4.13 11.63 10.14
C ASN A 157 3.29 11.00 11.26
N ASP A 158 3.64 9.82 11.73
CA ASP A 158 3.02 9.23 12.93
C ASP A 158 3.62 9.84 14.22
N ASP A 159 4.93 10.14 14.24
CA ASP A 159 5.61 10.78 15.39
C ASP A 159 5.38 12.31 15.47
N ASP A 160 5.22 13.01 14.35
CA ASP A 160 4.96 14.46 14.25
C ASP A 160 3.57 14.88 14.80
N VAL A 161 2.71 13.91 15.07
CA VAL A 161 1.39 14.15 15.68
C VAL A 161 1.53 14.67 17.12
N GLU A 162 2.58 14.30 17.85
CA GLU A 162 2.77 14.70 19.24
C GLU A 162 3.26 16.16 19.43
N ASN A 163 3.87 16.78 18.42
CA ASN A 163 4.58 18.06 18.60
C ASN A 163 4.00 19.27 17.85
N LYS A 164 2.95 19.12 17.03
CA LYS A 164 2.32 20.26 16.34
C LYS A 164 1.20 20.85 17.20
N PRO A 165 1.21 22.17 17.48
CA PRO A 165 0.07 22.81 18.16
C PRO A 165 -1.17 22.72 17.26
N GLY A 166 -2.15 21.94 17.66
CA GLY A 166 -3.38 21.75 16.90
C GLY A 166 -4.24 20.60 17.42
N VAL A 167 -5.37 20.38 16.75
CA VAL A 167 -6.23 19.23 16.99
C VAL A 167 -5.83 18.09 16.06
N CYS A 168 -5.45 16.97 16.65
CA CYS A 168 -5.14 15.75 15.92
C CYS A 168 -6.41 14.93 15.67
N LEU A 169 -6.75 14.64 14.41
CA LEU A 169 -7.79 13.69 14.02
C LEU A 169 -7.14 12.35 13.65
N ILE A 170 -7.42 11.34 14.48
CA ILE A 170 -6.78 10.04 14.35
C ILE A 170 -7.79 8.91 14.59
N THR A 171 -7.60 7.74 14.00
CA THR A 171 -8.41 6.57 14.33
C THR A 171 -7.91 5.92 15.62
N MET A 172 -8.80 5.23 16.37
CA MET A 172 -8.40 4.54 17.59
C MET A 172 -7.32 3.47 17.34
N HIS A 173 -7.32 2.82 16.17
CA HIS A 173 -6.28 1.86 15.81
C HIS A 173 -4.92 2.54 15.64
N ALA A 174 -4.86 3.67 14.95
CA ALA A 174 -3.64 4.44 14.74
C ALA A 174 -3.14 5.14 16.02
N ALA A 175 -4.04 5.38 17.00
CA ALA A 175 -3.69 5.97 18.29
C ALA A 175 -3.01 5.00 19.26
N LYS A 176 -2.83 3.72 18.89
CA LYS A 176 -2.16 2.74 19.74
C LYS A 176 -0.69 3.13 19.94
N GLY A 177 -0.28 3.29 21.21
CA GLY A 177 1.08 3.70 21.58
C GLY A 177 1.27 5.20 21.74
N LEU A 178 0.34 6.04 21.23
CA LEU A 178 0.36 7.49 21.44
C LEU A 178 -0.39 7.89 22.70
N GLU A 179 -0.11 9.06 23.27
CA GLU A 179 -0.82 9.62 24.42
C GLU A 179 -1.04 11.12 24.21
N PHE A 180 -2.19 11.63 24.68
CA PHE A 180 -2.58 13.02 24.50
C PHE A 180 -3.10 13.61 25.80
N PRO A 181 -2.81 14.89 26.13
CA PRO A 181 -3.36 15.54 27.32
C PRO A 181 -4.89 15.51 27.36
N VAL A 182 -5.53 15.73 26.22
CA VAL A 182 -7.00 15.76 26.09
C VAL A 182 -7.44 14.89 24.93
N VAL A 183 -8.36 13.97 25.16
CA VAL A 183 -8.91 13.07 24.14
C VAL A 183 -10.42 13.23 24.05
N TYR A 184 -10.92 13.38 22.83
CA TYR A 184 -12.33 13.28 22.48
C TYR A 184 -12.59 12.01 21.71
N LEU A 185 -13.28 11.03 22.30
CA LEU A 185 -13.80 9.87 21.60
C LEU A 185 -15.19 10.20 21.08
N VAL A 186 -15.31 10.22 19.76
CA VAL A 186 -16.55 10.60 19.08
C VAL A 186 -17.27 9.40 18.48
N GLY A 187 -18.61 9.45 18.44
CA GLY A 187 -19.40 8.42 17.77
C GLY A 187 -19.57 7.12 18.57
N LEU A 188 -19.73 7.22 19.89
CA LEU A 188 -20.03 6.07 20.77
C LEU A 188 -21.51 5.68 20.61
N GLU A 189 -21.81 5.08 19.46
CA GLU A 189 -23.18 4.74 19.03
C GLU A 189 -23.20 3.36 18.39
N GLU A 190 -24.25 2.59 18.62
CA GLU A 190 -24.42 1.30 17.97
C GLU A 190 -24.33 1.40 16.43
N GLY A 191 -23.50 0.55 15.86
CA GLY A 191 -23.21 0.52 14.42
C GLY A 191 -22.08 1.47 13.99
N ILE A 192 -21.48 2.24 14.92
CA ILE A 192 -20.22 2.97 14.76
C ILE A 192 -19.17 2.39 15.69
N LEU A 193 -19.45 2.42 16.98
CA LEU A 193 -18.66 1.76 18.01
C LEU A 193 -19.61 1.21 19.12
N PRO A 194 -19.87 -0.09 19.15
CA PRO A 194 -19.33 -1.15 18.27
C PRO A 194 -19.80 -1.03 16.82
N HIS A 195 -18.93 -1.41 15.87
CA HIS A 195 -19.23 -1.34 14.45
C HIS A 195 -20.33 -2.35 14.07
N LYS A 196 -21.24 -1.97 13.14
CA LYS A 196 -22.37 -2.80 12.73
C LYS A 196 -21.97 -4.22 12.36
N ARG A 197 -20.91 -4.38 11.58
CA ARG A 197 -20.42 -5.69 11.14
C ARG A 197 -19.94 -6.55 12.31
N SER A 198 -19.25 -5.94 13.28
CA SER A 198 -18.78 -6.65 14.48
C SER A 198 -19.95 -7.11 15.37
N LEU A 199 -21.06 -6.36 15.39
CA LEU A 199 -22.30 -6.78 16.05
C LEU A 199 -22.94 -7.97 15.33
N GLU A 200 -23.01 -7.95 14.00
CA GLU A 200 -23.58 -9.02 13.17
C GLU A 200 -22.74 -10.31 13.26
N ASP A 201 -21.41 -10.19 13.31
CA ASP A 201 -20.46 -11.31 13.42
C ASP A 201 -20.30 -11.81 14.87
N GLY A 202 -20.94 -11.19 15.86
CA GLY A 202 -20.83 -11.53 17.29
C GLY A 202 -19.46 -11.22 17.91
N ASN A 203 -18.65 -10.39 17.29
CA ASN A 203 -17.28 -10.07 17.70
C ASN A 203 -17.15 -8.73 18.47
N CYS A 204 -17.99 -8.58 19.51
CA CYS A 204 -18.00 -7.37 20.34
C CYS A 204 -16.74 -7.21 21.21
N ASP A 205 -15.97 -8.27 21.45
CA ASP A 205 -14.80 -8.21 22.32
C ASP A 205 -13.65 -7.39 21.68
N GLU A 206 -13.50 -7.43 20.35
CA GLU A 206 -12.53 -6.62 19.65
C GLU A 206 -12.89 -5.12 19.72
N GLU A 207 -14.15 -4.78 19.51
CA GLU A 207 -14.65 -3.40 19.64
C GLU A 207 -14.47 -2.87 21.09
N ARG A 208 -14.65 -3.72 22.10
CA ARG A 208 -14.38 -3.38 23.49
C ARG A 208 -12.91 -3.10 23.75
N ARG A 209 -12.01 -3.91 23.17
CA ARG A 209 -10.56 -3.68 23.24
C ARG A 209 -10.15 -2.39 22.55
N LEU A 210 -10.76 -2.10 21.40
CA LEU A 210 -10.52 -0.87 20.66
C LEU A 210 -10.97 0.36 21.47
N LEU A 211 -12.15 0.30 22.10
CA LEU A 211 -12.62 1.35 22.99
C LEU A 211 -11.67 1.55 24.19
N TYR A 212 -11.19 0.46 24.79
CA TYR A 212 -10.21 0.51 25.87
C TYR A 212 -8.91 1.20 25.43
N VAL A 213 -8.39 0.87 24.24
CA VAL A 213 -7.23 1.57 23.67
C VAL A 213 -7.51 3.07 23.57
N GLY A 214 -8.64 3.48 23.01
CA GLY A 214 -9.00 4.89 22.90
C GLY A 214 -9.07 5.62 24.26
N ILE A 215 -9.71 5.01 25.26
CA ILE A 215 -9.83 5.57 26.62
C ILE A 215 -8.44 5.77 27.25
N THR A 216 -7.56 4.79 27.11
CA THR A 216 -6.22 4.83 27.71
C THR A 216 -5.24 5.79 27.02
N ARG A 217 -5.66 6.47 25.94
CA ARG A 217 -4.83 7.51 25.30
C ARG A 217 -4.89 8.86 26.01
N ALA A 218 -5.86 9.06 26.89
CA ALA A 218 -6.01 10.33 27.62
C ALA A 218 -5.11 10.37 28.86
N GLN A 219 -4.25 11.38 28.91
CA GLN A 219 -3.40 11.67 30.09
C GLN A 219 -4.16 12.46 31.17
N GLU A 220 -4.88 13.51 30.77
CA GLU A 220 -5.51 14.45 31.71
C GLU A 220 -7.04 14.46 31.58
N LYS A 221 -7.57 14.48 30.38
CA LYS A 221 -9.00 14.68 30.14
C LYS A 221 -9.53 13.77 29.03
N LEU A 222 -10.61 13.06 29.34
CA LEU A 222 -11.33 12.22 28.38
C LEU A 222 -12.76 12.75 28.22
N MET A 223 -13.17 12.98 26.97
CA MET A 223 -14.52 13.35 26.59
C MET A 223 -15.11 12.25 25.69
N LEU A 224 -16.24 11.71 26.10
CA LEU A 224 -17.00 10.70 25.35
C LEU A 224 -18.23 11.37 24.74
N THR A 225 -18.43 11.19 23.43
CA THR A 225 -19.57 11.83 22.75
C THR A 225 -20.39 10.83 21.95
N TYR A 226 -21.69 11.04 21.91
CA TYR A 226 -22.64 10.29 21.09
C TYR A 226 -23.73 11.23 20.57
N CYS A 227 -24.40 10.83 19.49
CA CYS A 227 -25.56 11.54 18.96
C CYS A 227 -26.85 10.79 19.31
N ALA A 228 -27.88 11.54 19.73
CA ALA A 228 -29.21 10.96 19.89
C ALA A 228 -29.86 10.60 18.56
N THR A 229 -29.52 11.34 17.49
CA THR A 229 -29.99 11.10 16.13
C THR A 229 -28.86 11.41 15.14
N ARG A 230 -28.71 10.59 14.11
CA ARG A 230 -27.69 10.76 13.05
C ARG A 230 -28.31 10.52 11.67
N LEU A 231 -28.08 11.46 10.75
CA LEU A 231 -28.34 11.23 9.34
C LEU A 231 -27.20 10.34 8.77
N ARG A 232 -27.53 9.18 8.26
CA ARG A 232 -26.61 8.32 7.52
C ARG A 232 -26.92 8.50 6.05
N TYR A 233 -25.95 8.98 5.28
CA TYR A 233 -26.00 8.89 3.84
C TYR A 233 -25.75 7.42 3.49
N GLY A 234 -26.83 6.75 3.04
CA GLY A 234 -26.89 5.33 2.72
C GLY A 234 -26.21 4.99 1.43
#